data_890bb61b1b9b60ddea254ab9c8617bc2
#
_entry.id   890bb61b1b9b60ddea254ab9c8617bc2
#
_cell.length_a   1.000
_cell.length_b   1.000
_cell.length_c   1.000
_cell.angle_alpha   90.00
_cell.angle_beta   90.00
_cell.angle_gamma   90.00
#
_symmetry.space_group_name_H-M   'P 1'
#
loop_
_entity.id
_entity.type
_entity.pdbx_description
1 polymer ?
#
loop_
_entity_poly.entity_id
_entity_poly.type
_entity_poly.pdbx_seq_one_letter_code
_entity_poly.pdbx_strand_id
1 'polypeptide(L)'
;MADANKKSTNFLRQFRDLKTREFKQITAAQFMDVWNHYDDDGNGYIEGKELDGFLVELVTSINKEDVGPEVLSPTALEDAKQLVLNAFDENSDGRIDIAELAQILPTEETFLLLFRRDNPLESSVEFMKVWKEYDKDRSGYIEADELKTFLYDLLKRCKRQGDVTEEQMITYTDTVLQLFDRNKDGKLQLSEMAKLLPVKENFLCRPVFKNANRLTTDDIDRVFSLYDRDNNGNIEDEELCGFLKDLMELVEEDYDEEDLLECKEILLEKCDLNHDGKINKKELAMVLMSYNRISTSDEPDLNEESG
;
A
#
# COMPACT_ATOMS: atom_id res chain seq x y z
N MET A 1 -34.42 -23.21 -20.40
CA MET A 1 -33.26 -23.83 -21.05
C MET A 1 -32.70 -22.82 -22.05
N ALA A 2 -31.88 -21.93 -21.57
CA ALA A 2 -31.02 -21.07 -22.38
C ALA A 2 -30.02 -20.45 -21.41
N ASP A 3 -28.77 -20.58 -21.77
CA ASP A 3 -27.55 -19.95 -21.27
C ASP A 3 -26.58 -20.84 -20.51
N ALA A 4 -26.20 -21.92 -21.20
CA ALA A 4 -24.97 -22.63 -20.86
C ALA A 4 -24.07 -22.62 -22.10
N ASN A 5 -23.55 -21.48 -22.51
CA ASN A 5 -22.39 -21.41 -23.39
C ASN A 5 -21.85 -19.97 -23.56
N LYS A 6 -21.59 -19.26 -22.48
CA LYS A 6 -20.67 -18.12 -22.55
C LYS A 6 -19.27 -18.71 -22.50
N LYS A 7 -18.65 -18.94 -23.67
CA LYS A 7 -17.23 -19.22 -23.77
C LYS A 7 -16.51 -18.10 -23.01
N SER A 8 -15.81 -18.46 -21.95
CA SER A 8 -14.92 -17.55 -21.27
C SER A 8 -13.85 -17.12 -22.28
N THR A 9 -14.00 -15.94 -22.84
CA THR A 9 -12.94 -15.35 -23.67
C THR A 9 -11.87 -14.82 -22.73
N ASN A 10 -10.63 -15.26 -22.91
CA ASN A 10 -9.49 -14.74 -22.14
C ASN A 10 -9.43 -13.21 -22.23
N PHE A 11 -9.57 -12.55 -21.07
CA PHE A 11 -9.69 -11.10 -20.98
C PHE A 11 -8.41 -10.39 -21.44
N LEU A 12 -7.23 -10.90 -21.11
CA LEU A 12 -5.94 -10.31 -21.46
C LEU A 12 -5.62 -10.38 -22.96
N ARG A 13 -6.29 -11.25 -23.71
CA ARG A 13 -6.05 -11.40 -25.15
C ARG A 13 -6.35 -10.12 -25.95
N GLN A 14 -7.30 -9.31 -25.54
CA GLN A 14 -7.64 -8.04 -26.20
C GLN A 14 -6.48 -7.04 -26.20
N PHE A 15 -5.60 -7.13 -25.22
CA PHE A 15 -4.44 -6.26 -25.08
C PHE A 15 -3.20 -6.76 -25.83
N ARG A 16 -3.30 -7.88 -26.55
CA ARG A 16 -2.20 -8.39 -27.38
C ARG A 16 -2.32 -7.97 -28.83
N ASP A 17 -1.18 -7.79 -29.48
CA ASP A 17 -1.13 -7.59 -30.92
C ASP A 17 -1.56 -8.87 -31.64
N LEU A 18 -2.41 -8.77 -32.66
CA LEU A 18 -2.96 -9.92 -33.36
C LEU A 18 -1.91 -10.70 -34.18
N LYS A 19 -0.78 -10.07 -34.55
CA LYS A 19 0.27 -10.68 -35.37
C LYS A 19 1.46 -11.16 -34.54
N THR A 20 2.01 -10.26 -33.69
CA THR A 20 3.20 -10.56 -32.89
C THR A 20 2.88 -11.33 -31.61
N ARG A 21 1.66 -11.20 -31.11
CA ARG A 21 1.21 -11.74 -29.83
C ARG A 21 1.87 -11.11 -28.60
N GLU A 22 2.64 -10.08 -28.79
CA GLU A 22 3.15 -9.26 -27.70
C GLU A 22 2.02 -8.39 -27.11
N PHE A 23 2.14 -8.05 -25.87
CA PHE A 23 1.24 -7.06 -25.28
C PHE A 23 1.44 -5.71 -25.97
N LYS A 24 0.36 -5.03 -26.26
CA LYS A 24 0.37 -3.61 -26.62
C LYS A 24 0.61 -2.80 -25.38
N GLN A 25 1.09 -1.59 -25.53
CA GLN A 25 1.12 -0.62 -24.45
C GLN A 25 -0.31 -0.36 -23.97
N ILE A 26 -0.52 -0.52 -22.68
CA ILE A 26 -1.82 -0.41 -21.99
C ILE A 26 -1.91 1.00 -21.40
N THR A 27 -3.00 1.70 -21.70
CA THR A 27 -3.28 3.02 -21.11
C THR A 27 -3.70 2.89 -19.64
N ALA A 28 -3.66 3.99 -18.88
CA ALA A 28 -4.09 4.01 -17.49
C ALA A 28 -5.52 3.47 -17.32
N ALA A 29 -6.46 3.89 -18.17
CA ALA A 29 -7.85 3.38 -18.13
C ALA A 29 -7.94 1.87 -18.40
N GLN A 30 -7.19 1.37 -19.39
CA GLN A 30 -7.15 -0.06 -19.68
C GLN A 30 -6.49 -0.86 -18.56
N PHE A 31 -5.52 -0.29 -17.88
CA PHE A 31 -4.91 -0.89 -16.70
C PHE A 31 -5.94 -1.06 -15.57
N MET A 32 -6.80 -0.05 -15.36
CA MET A 32 -7.92 -0.14 -14.43
C MET A 32 -8.92 -1.24 -14.80
N ASP A 33 -9.22 -1.37 -16.09
CA ASP A 33 -10.09 -2.47 -16.55
C ASP A 33 -9.50 -3.84 -16.21
N VAL A 34 -8.17 -3.99 -16.33
CA VAL A 34 -7.48 -5.23 -15.95
C VAL A 34 -7.52 -5.43 -14.44
N TRP A 35 -7.18 -4.40 -13.66
CA TRP A 35 -7.21 -4.47 -12.20
C TRP A 35 -8.58 -4.91 -11.70
N ASN A 36 -9.63 -4.18 -12.05
CA ASN A 36 -11.01 -4.46 -11.61
C ASN A 36 -11.55 -5.82 -12.10
N HIS A 37 -10.94 -6.39 -13.14
CA HIS A 37 -11.33 -7.71 -13.63
C HIS A 37 -10.77 -8.85 -12.77
N TYR A 38 -9.60 -8.66 -12.14
CA TYR A 38 -8.93 -9.70 -11.36
C TYR A 38 -9.03 -9.47 -9.85
N ASP A 39 -9.04 -8.27 -9.34
CA ASP A 39 -9.39 -7.93 -7.94
C ASP A 39 -10.92 -7.93 -7.80
N ASP A 40 -11.54 -9.12 -7.82
CA ASP A 40 -12.99 -9.31 -7.88
C ASP A 40 -13.68 -8.98 -6.54
N ASP A 41 -13.01 -9.21 -5.44
CA ASP A 41 -13.51 -8.89 -4.10
C ASP A 41 -13.19 -7.47 -3.62
N GLY A 42 -12.35 -6.73 -4.38
CA GLY A 42 -12.01 -5.33 -4.12
C GLY A 42 -11.13 -5.14 -2.87
N ASN A 43 -10.39 -6.17 -2.47
CA ASN A 43 -9.54 -6.10 -1.28
C ASN A 43 -8.21 -5.36 -1.51
N GLY A 44 -7.89 -5.00 -2.76
CA GLY A 44 -6.68 -4.28 -3.15
C GLY A 44 -5.48 -5.19 -3.44
N TYR A 45 -5.73 -6.48 -3.63
CA TYR A 45 -4.73 -7.49 -4.00
C TYR A 45 -5.30 -8.47 -5.00
N ILE A 46 -4.46 -9.02 -5.85
CA ILE A 46 -4.78 -10.20 -6.67
C ILE A 46 -4.14 -11.40 -5.98
N GLU A 47 -4.97 -12.22 -5.31
CA GLU A 47 -4.48 -13.34 -4.50
C GLU A 47 -5.30 -14.63 -4.70
N GLY A 48 -4.82 -15.74 -4.17
CA GLY A 48 -5.54 -17.03 -4.16
C GLY A 48 -6.07 -17.43 -5.54
N LYS A 49 -7.40 -17.53 -5.69
CA LYS A 49 -8.06 -17.91 -6.94
C LYS A 49 -8.01 -16.82 -8.02
N GLU A 50 -7.95 -15.58 -7.64
CA GLU A 50 -7.82 -14.45 -8.55
C GLU A 50 -6.46 -14.47 -9.23
N LEU A 51 -5.39 -14.70 -8.45
CA LEU A 51 -4.03 -14.87 -8.97
C LEU A 51 -3.94 -16.08 -9.88
N ASP A 52 -4.56 -17.21 -9.51
CA ASP A 52 -4.60 -18.39 -10.35
C ASP A 52 -5.30 -18.10 -11.69
N GLY A 53 -6.44 -17.38 -11.65
CA GLY A 53 -7.16 -16.94 -12.84
C GLY A 53 -6.34 -16.02 -13.73
N PHE A 54 -5.74 -14.99 -13.13
CA PHE A 54 -4.84 -14.05 -13.81
C PHE A 54 -3.68 -14.79 -14.52
N LEU A 55 -3.01 -15.70 -13.83
CA LEU A 55 -1.87 -16.44 -14.38
C LEU A 55 -2.27 -17.36 -15.52
N VAL A 56 -3.40 -18.05 -15.41
CA VAL A 56 -3.95 -18.86 -16.50
C VAL A 56 -4.18 -18.00 -17.74
N GLU A 57 -4.83 -16.87 -17.58
CA GLU A 57 -5.11 -15.98 -18.69
C GLU A 57 -3.86 -15.28 -19.23
N LEU A 58 -2.91 -14.90 -18.37
CA LEU A 58 -1.63 -14.32 -18.77
C LEU A 58 -0.85 -15.24 -19.69
N VAL A 59 -0.70 -16.51 -19.30
CA VAL A 59 0.03 -17.53 -20.06
C VAL A 59 -0.71 -17.91 -21.34
N THR A 60 -2.03 -18.12 -21.27
CA THR A 60 -2.82 -18.60 -22.40
C THR A 60 -3.24 -17.52 -23.38
N SER A 61 -3.13 -16.23 -22.99
CA SER A 61 -3.43 -15.09 -23.87
C SER A 61 -2.61 -15.06 -25.17
N ILE A 62 -1.48 -15.76 -25.21
CA ILE A 62 -0.63 -15.92 -26.40
C ILE A 62 -1.33 -16.77 -27.48
N ASN A 63 -2.24 -17.64 -27.13
CA ASN A 63 -2.91 -18.56 -28.05
C ASN A 63 -3.78 -17.80 -29.08
N LYS A 64 -3.80 -18.28 -30.33
CA LYS A 64 -4.51 -17.62 -31.44
C LYS A 64 -6.02 -17.82 -31.42
N GLU A 65 -6.50 -18.89 -30.84
CA GLU A 65 -7.89 -19.31 -30.87
C GLU A 65 -8.37 -19.65 -29.47
N ASP A 66 -9.65 -19.39 -29.21
CA ASP A 66 -10.33 -19.91 -28.01
C ASP A 66 -10.62 -21.40 -28.17
N VAL A 67 -9.64 -22.23 -27.87
CA VAL A 67 -9.72 -23.68 -28.04
C VAL A 67 -10.25 -24.36 -26.76
N GLY A 68 -11.43 -23.93 -26.29
CA GLY A 68 -12.03 -24.51 -25.09
C GLY A 68 -11.60 -23.81 -23.79
N PRO A 69 -11.92 -24.39 -22.61
CA PRO A 69 -11.49 -23.81 -21.33
C PRO A 69 -9.97 -23.80 -21.28
N GLU A 70 -9.41 -22.60 -21.08
CA GLU A 70 -7.98 -22.42 -20.91
C GLU A 70 -7.59 -22.99 -19.54
N VAL A 71 -6.90 -24.10 -19.54
CA VAL A 71 -6.49 -24.81 -18.34
C VAL A 71 -5.00 -25.05 -18.40
N LEU A 72 -4.30 -24.57 -17.42
CA LEU A 72 -2.93 -25.01 -17.13
C LEU A 72 -2.98 -26.30 -16.28
N SER A 73 -2.01 -27.17 -16.47
CA SER A 73 -1.84 -28.26 -15.50
C SER A 73 -1.51 -27.67 -14.12
N PRO A 74 -1.89 -28.35 -13.01
CA PRO A 74 -1.59 -27.85 -11.66
C PRO A 74 -0.10 -27.53 -11.46
N THR A 75 0.79 -28.32 -12.05
CA THR A 75 2.23 -28.10 -12.00
C THR A 75 2.64 -26.86 -12.80
N ALA A 76 2.09 -26.66 -14.00
CA ALA A 76 2.40 -25.48 -14.81
C ALA A 76 1.85 -24.18 -14.21
N LEU A 77 0.72 -24.26 -13.51
CA LEU A 77 0.17 -23.12 -12.78
C LEU A 77 1.06 -22.75 -11.58
N GLU A 78 1.50 -23.74 -10.82
CA GLU A 78 2.39 -23.52 -9.68
C GLU A 78 3.75 -22.96 -10.13
N ASP A 79 4.32 -23.50 -11.22
CA ASP A 79 5.55 -23.00 -11.81
C ASP A 79 5.39 -21.54 -12.27
N ALA A 80 4.26 -21.19 -12.91
CA ALA A 80 3.97 -19.82 -13.32
C ALA A 80 3.81 -18.87 -12.12
N LYS A 81 3.13 -19.34 -11.05
CA LYS A 81 2.96 -18.61 -9.81
C LYS A 81 4.30 -18.27 -9.15
N GLN A 82 5.13 -19.28 -8.98
CA GLN A 82 6.48 -19.11 -8.42
C GLN A 82 7.33 -18.14 -9.25
N LEU A 83 7.25 -18.25 -10.57
CA LEU A 83 8.02 -17.39 -11.47
C LEU A 83 7.58 -15.91 -11.38
N VAL A 84 6.27 -15.66 -11.35
CA VAL A 84 5.72 -14.29 -11.27
C VAL A 84 5.97 -13.70 -9.90
N LEU A 85 5.68 -14.42 -8.82
CA LEU A 85 5.92 -13.94 -7.46
C LEU A 85 7.42 -13.67 -7.23
N ASN A 86 8.31 -14.57 -7.64
CA ASN A 86 9.76 -14.34 -7.49
C ASN A 86 10.27 -13.14 -8.28
N ALA A 87 9.59 -12.75 -9.36
CA ALA A 87 10.03 -11.66 -10.21
C ALA A 87 9.42 -10.30 -9.82
N PHE A 88 8.21 -10.28 -9.27
CA PHE A 88 7.42 -9.05 -9.13
C PHE A 88 6.85 -8.83 -7.72
N ASP A 89 6.72 -9.87 -6.88
CA ASP A 89 6.30 -9.75 -5.48
C ASP A 89 7.49 -9.25 -4.64
N GLU A 90 7.59 -7.92 -4.52
CA GLU A 90 8.72 -7.27 -3.85
C GLU A 90 8.67 -7.40 -2.33
N ASN A 91 7.46 -7.44 -1.77
CA ASN A 91 7.24 -7.52 -0.32
C ASN A 91 7.20 -8.97 0.20
N SER A 92 7.16 -9.96 -0.74
CA SER A 92 7.13 -11.39 -0.45
C SER A 92 5.91 -11.82 0.40
N ASP A 93 4.75 -11.21 0.16
CA ASP A 93 3.51 -11.53 0.86
C ASP A 93 2.66 -12.60 0.13
N GLY A 94 3.09 -13.02 -1.06
CA GLY A 94 2.44 -14.05 -1.87
C GLY A 94 1.22 -13.56 -2.66
N ARG A 95 1.05 -12.25 -2.79
CA ARG A 95 -0.03 -11.57 -3.49
C ARG A 95 0.56 -10.62 -4.53
N ILE A 96 -0.27 -10.07 -5.39
CA ILE A 96 0.13 -9.03 -6.34
C ILE A 96 -0.69 -7.78 -6.02
N ASP A 97 -0.02 -6.75 -5.59
CA ASP A 97 -0.62 -5.42 -5.44
C ASP A 97 -0.63 -4.67 -6.78
N ILE A 98 -1.23 -3.48 -6.78
CA ILE A 98 -1.39 -2.70 -7.99
C ILE A 98 -0.07 -2.21 -8.58
N ALA A 99 0.91 -1.87 -7.74
CA ALA A 99 2.22 -1.41 -8.19
C ALA A 99 3.02 -2.56 -8.81
N GLU A 100 2.84 -3.78 -8.29
CA GLU A 100 3.45 -5.00 -8.81
C GLU A 100 2.78 -5.43 -10.13
N LEU A 101 1.44 -5.34 -10.22
CA LEU A 101 0.73 -5.57 -11.49
C LEU A 101 1.19 -4.59 -12.58
N ALA A 102 1.42 -3.33 -12.21
CA ALA A 102 1.90 -2.31 -13.14
C ALA A 102 3.28 -2.63 -13.72
N GLN A 103 4.09 -3.44 -13.03
CA GLN A 103 5.38 -3.93 -13.54
C GLN A 103 5.23 -5.15 -14.44
N ILE A 104 4.19 -5.98 -14.23
CA ILE A 104 3.92 -7.16 -15.05
C ILE A 104 3.39 -6.78 -16.44
N LEU A 105 2.56 -5.74 -16.51
CA LEU A 105 1.89 -5.30 -17.73
C LEU A 105 2.65 -4.12 -18.38
N PRO A 106 2.74 -4.04 -19.72
CA PRO A 106 3.40 -2.94 -20.41
C PRO A 106 2.51 -1.68 -20.39
N THR A 107 2.46 -1.01 -19.27
CA THR A 107 1.69 0.22 -19.07
C THR A 107 2.43 1.45 -19.63
N GLU A 108 1.74 2.58 -19.76
CA GLU A 108 2.36 3.83 -20.14
C GLU A 108 3.50 4.20 -19.17
N GLU A 109 4.68 4.51 -19.72
CA GLU A 109 5.89 4.78 -18.91
C GLU A 109 5.67 5.92 -17.90
N THR A 110 4.90 6.93 -18.27
CA THR A 110 4.58 8.07 -17.38
C THR A 110 3.66 7.64 -16.24
N PHE A 111 2.68 6.79 -16.52
CA PHE A 111 1.79 6.24 -15.51
C PHE A 111 2.54 5.33 -14.54
N LEU A 112 3.47 4.49 -15.05
CA LEU A 112 4.34 3.66 -14.21
C LEU A 112 5.18 4.46 -13.22
N LEU A 113 5.54 5.70 -13.54
CA LEU A 113 6.31 6.54 -12.63
C LEU A 113 5.56 6.87 -11.33
N LEU A 114 4.22 6.83 -11.35
CA LEU A 114 3.39 7.03 -10.16
C LEU A 114 3.55 5.88 -9.14
N PHE A 115 3.91 4.68 -9.62
CA PHE A 115 4.07 3.48 -8.80
C PHE A 115 5.54 3.08 -8.61
N ARG A 116 6.49 3.92 -9.06
CA ARG A 116 7.91 3.61 -8.88
C ARG A 116 8.31 3.67 -7.41
N ARG A 117 8.68 2.52 -6.90
CA ARG A 117 9.25 2.35 -5.56
C ARG A 117 10.75 2.66 -5.48
N ASP A 118 11.37 3.15 -6.57
CA ASP A 118 12.82 3.45 -6.62
C ASP A 118 13.27 4.45 -5.52
N ASN A 119 12.33 5.25 -4.98
CA ASN A 119 12.56 6.19 -3.90
C ASN A 119 11.36 6.19 -2.93
N PRO A 120 11.08 5.09 -2.22
CA PRO A 120 10.08 5.13 -1.16
C PRO A 120 10.48 6.15 -0.09
N LEU A 121 9.51 6.71 0.60
CA LEU A 121 9.80 7.62 1.71
C LEU A 121 10.63 6.91 2.78
N GLU A 122 11.61 7.61 3.32
CA GLU A 122 12.51 7.04 4.33
C GLU A 122 11.79 6.72 5.66
N SER A 123 10.68 7.42 5.94
CA SER A 123 9.95 7.27 7.19
C SER A 123 8.56 7.88 7.13
N SER A 124 7.71 7.48 8.08
CA SER A 124 6.39 8.08 8.27
C SER A 124 6.43 9.55 8.69
N VAL A 125 7.54 10.04 9.22
CA VAL A 125 7.75 11.48 9.44
C VAL A 125 7.80 12.24 8.11
N GLU A 126 8.49 11.68 7.10
CA GLU A 126 8.48 12.28 5.76
C GLU A 126 7.10 12.21 5.11
N PHE A 127 6.39 11.10 5.31
CA PHE A 127 5.02 10.95 4.86
C PHE A 127 4.12 12.06 5.44
N MET A 128 4.16 12.31 6.73
CA MET A 128 3.36 13.35 7.37
C MET A 128 3.73 14.77 6.90
N LYS A 129 5.00 15.01 6.52
CA LYS A 129 5.40 16.28 5.89
C LYS A 129 4.79 16.42 4.49
N VAL A 130 4.78 15.36 3.69
CA VAL A 130 4.13 15.36 2.37
C VAL A 130 2.62 15.54 2.52
N TRP A 131 1.99 14.82 3.44
CA TRP A 131 0.58 14.98 3.75
C TRP A 131 0.22 16.45 3.99
N LYS A 132 0.89 17.08 4.95
CA LYS A 132 0.67 18.48 5.34
C LYS A 132 1.00 19.48 4.22
N GLU A 133 1.92 19.14 3.31
CA GLU A 133 2.27 19.99 2.15
C GLU A 133 1.12 20.05 1.15
N TYR A 134 0.39 18.93 0.96
CA TYR A 134 -0.66 18.84 -0.07
C TYR A 134 -2.07 19.00 0.48
N ASP A 135 -2.38 18.63 1.71
CA ASP A 135 -3.60 19.03 2.43
C ASP A 135 -3.49 20.52 2.84
N LYS A 136 -3.75 21.40 1.88
CA LYS A 136 -3.51 22.86 2.04
C LYS A 136 -4.57 23.55 2.87
N ASP A 137 -5.79 23.08 2.77
CA ASP A 137 -6.93 23.66 3.49
C ASP A 137 -7.15 22.99 4.86
N ARG A 138 -6.37 21.95 5.15
CA ARG A 138 -6.41 21.18 6.40
C ARG A 138 -7.77 20.53 6.61
N SER A 139 -8.30 19.97 5.55
CA SER A 139 -9.56 19.22 5.57
C SER A 139 -9.42 17.83 6.20
N GLY A 140 -8.18 17.33 6.37
CA GLY A 140 -7.90 15.96 6.80
C GLY A 140 -8.00 14.93 5.67
N TYR A 141 -8.06 15.40 4.42
CA TYR A 141 -8.16 14.59 3.20
C TYR A 141 -7.31 15.22 2.10
N ILE A 142 -6.88 14.41 1.14
CA ILE A 142 -6.30 14.90 -0.13
C ILE A 142 -7.40 14.88 -1.19
N GLU A 143 -7.91 16.04 -1.53
CA GLU A 143 -8.97 16.20 -2.53
C GLU A 143 -8.40 16.10 -3.96
N ALA A 144 -9.28 15.93 -4.96
CA ALA A 144 -8.88 15.68 -6.35
C ALA A 144 -7.91 16.74 -6.93
N ASP A 145 -8.09 18.01 -6.61
CA ASP A 145 -7.21 19.10 -7.08
C ASP A 145 -5.85 19.09 -6.37
N GLU A 146 -5.83 18.70 -5.11
CA GLU A 146 -4.60 18.53 -4.32
C GLU A 146 -3.83 17.29 -4.76
N LEU A 147 -4.54 16.17 -4.98
CA LEU A 147 -3.97 14.96 -5.55
C LEU A 147 -3.37 15.22 -6.93
N LYS A 148 -4.07 15.95 -7.80
CA LYS A 148 -3.56 16.34 -9.11
C LYS A 148 -2.27 17.14 -8.99
N THR A 149 -2.19 18.06 -8.04
CA THR A 149 -0.99 18.85 -7.76
C THR A 149 0.15 17.95 -7.29
N PHE A 150 -0.12 17.05 -6.36
CA PHE A 150 0.83 16.06 -5.87
C PHE A 150 1.39 15.18 -7.01
N LEU A 151 0.51 14.60 -7.84
CA LEU A 151 0.91 13.75 -8.96
C LEU A 151 1.75 14.51 -9.99
N TYR A 152 1.40 15.76 -10.28
CA TYR A 152 2.18 16.61 -11.16
C TYR A 152 3.60 16.85 -10.63
N ASP A 153 3.73 17.17 -9.34
CA ASP A 153 5.04 17.40 -8.72
C ASP A 153 5.86 16.11 -8.63
N LEU A 154 5.22 14.98 -8.36
CA LEU A 154 5.85 13.67 -8.38
C LEU A 154 6.46 13.35 -9.76
N LEU A 155 5.68 13.50 -10.83
CA LEU A 155 6.14 13.30 -12.20
C LEU A 155 7.27 14.24 -12.59
N LYS A 156 7.21 15.49 -12.15
CA LYS A 156 8.24 16.49 -12.39
C LYS A 156 9.58 16.13 -11.71
N ARG A 157 9.54 15.58 -10.51
CA ARG A 157 10.74 15.10 -9.77
C ARG A 157 11.42 13.92 -10.46
N CYS A 158 10.67 13.07 -11.15
CA CYS A 158 11.20 11.91 -11.88
C CYS A 158 12.02 12.27 -13.12
N LYS A 159 12.26 13.55 -13.43
CA LYS A 159 13.14 14.09 -14.49
C LYS A 159 12.90 13.57 -15.92
N ARG A 160 11.79 12.93 -16.21
CA ARG A 160 11.39 12.58 -17.56
C ARG A 160 10.29 13.54 -18.02
N GLN A 161 10.70 14.73 -18.46
CA GLN A 161 9.81 15.66 -19.13
C GLN A 161 9.48 15.13 -20.54
N GLY A 162 8.49 14.26 -20.63
CA GLY A 162 7.52 14.35 -21.71
C GLY A 162 6.44 15.30 -21.22
N ASP A 163 5.98 16.21 -22.04
CA ASP A 163 4.89 17.13 -21.68
C ASP A 163 3.64 16.30 -21.35
N VAL A 164 3.36 16.10 -20.04
CA VAL A 164 2.12 15.47 -19.59
C VAL A 164 1.01 16.47 -19.86
N THR A 165 0.05 16.08 -20.68
CA THR A 165 -1.07 16.94 -21.02
C THR A 165 -2.05 17.07 -19.84
N GLU A 166 -2.83 18.15 -19.84
CA GLU A 166 -3.89 18.34 -18.85
C GLU A 166 -4.88 17.17 -18.83
N GLU A 167 -5.22 16.63 -19.99
CA GLU A 167 -6.12 15.46 -20.11
C GLU A 167 -5.51 14.20 -19.48
N GLN A 168 -4.21 13.99 -19.66
CA GLN A 168 -3.51 12.88 -19.00
C GLN A 168 -3.48 13.05 -17.50
N MET A 169 -3.25 14.27 -16.99
CA MET A 169 -3.26 14.53 -15.56
C MET A 169 -4.64 14.27 -14.94
N ILE A 170 -5.72 14.68 -15.61
CA ILE A 170 -7.08 14.37 -15.15
C ILE A 170 -7.28 12.84 -15.12
N THR A 171 -6.93 12.15 -16.21
CA THR A 171 -7.04 10.68 -16.29
C THR A 171 -6.24 9.99 -15.18
N TYR A 172 -5.02 10.44 -14.90
CA TYR A 172 -4.19 9.86 -13.84
C TYR A 172 -4.78 10.11 -12.45
N THR A 173 -5.29 11.32 -12.21
CA THR A 173 -5.95 11.65 -10.93
C THR A 173 -7.19 10.78 -10.72
N ASP A 174 -8.06 10.69 -11.72
CA ASP A 174 -9.25 9.84 -11.67
C ASP A 174 -8.89 8.36 -11.46
N THR A 175 -7.83 7.91 -12.13
CA THR A 175 -7.34 6.53 -11.99
C THR A 175 -6.82 6.27 -10.58
N VAL A 176 -6.03 7.17 -10.03
CA VAL A 176 -5.50 7.03 -8.65
C VAL A 176 -6.63 7.04 -7.62
N LEU A 177 -7.62 7.93 -7.78
CA LEU A 177 -8.81 7.89 -6.92
C LEU A 177 -9.56 6.57 -7.04
N GLN A 178 -9.81 6.07 -8.26
CA GLN A 178 -10.47 4.78 -8.44
C GLN A 178 -9.74 3.61 -7.77
N LEU A 179 -8.41 3.70 -7.67
CA LEU A 179 -7.55 2.67 -7.10
C LEU A 179 -7.45 2.70 -5.58
N PHE A 180 -7.34 3.88 -5.02
CA PHE A 180 -6.98 4.06 -3.62
C PHE A 180 -8.13 4.59 -2.76
N ASP A 181 -9.10 5.32 -3.34
CA ASP A 181 -10.31 5.78 -2.66
C ASP A 181 -11.29 4.60 -2.49
N ARG A 182 -11.17 3.91 -1.35
CA ARG A 182 -11.99 2.72 -1.05
C ARG A 182 -13.42 3.06 -0.68
N ASN A 183 -13.61 4.16 0.05
CA ASN A 183 -14.93 4.60 0.52
C ASN A 183 -15.73 5.32 -0.59
N LYS A 184 -15.07 5.66 -1.71
CA LYS A 184 -15.64 6.32 -2.91
C LYS A 184 -16.23 7.69 -2.61
N ASP A 185 -15.58 8.47 -1.75
CA ASP A 185 -15.99 9.84 -1.42
C ASP A 185 -15.30 10.90 -2.29
N GLY A 186 -14.42 10.49 -3.20
CA GLY A 186 -13.72 11.35 -4.16
C GLY A 186 -12.47 12.03 -3.60
N LYS A 187 -11.95 11.56 -2.48
CA LYS A 187 -10.77 12.07 -1.78
C LYS A 187 -9.92 10.89 -1.32
N LEU A 188 -8.71 11.17 -0.85
CA LEU A 188 -7.87 10.18 -0.17
C LEU A 188 -7.72 10.56 1.30
N GLN A 189 -8.13 9.67 2.19
CA GLN A 189 -7.83 9.75 3.61
C GLN A 189 -6.41 9.26 3.90
N LEU A 190 -5.97 9.36 5.13
CA LEU A 190 -4.59 9.11 5.53
C LEU A 190 -4.13 7.69 5.20
N SER A 191 -4.94 6.68 5.52
CA SER A 191 -4.66 5.26 5.24
C SER A 191 -4.62 4.94 3.74
N GLU A 192 -5.45 5.61 2.93
CA GLU A 192 -5.49 5.45 1.49
C GLU A 192 -4.27 6.10 0.81
N MET A 193 -3.90 7.30 1.25
CA MET A 193 -2.69 7.98 0.77
C MET A 193 -1.41 7.21 1.16
N ALA A 194 -1.40 6.52 2.31
CA ALA A 194 -0.29 5.69 2.73
C ALA A 194 -0.05 4.50 1.79
N LYS A 195 -1.10 3.97 1.16
CA LYS A 195 -0.98 2.91 0.14
C LYS A 195 -0.43 3.44 -1.19
N LEU A 196 -0.80 4.67 -1.56
CA LEU A 196 -0.24 5.34 -2.74
C LEU A 196 1.22 5.71 -2.53
N LEU A 197 1.59 6.14 -1.32
CA LEU A 197 2.91 6.65 -0.99
C LEU A 197 3.57 5.84 0.14
N PRO A 198 4.02 4.61 -0.16
CA PRO A 198 4.56 3.72 0.85
C PRO A 198 5.86 4.25 1.45
N VAL A 199 6.07 3.98 2.72
CA VAL A 199 7.35 4.18 3.41
C VAL A 199 8.20 2.91 3.32
N LYS A 200 9.53 3.05 3.42
CA LYS A 200 10.46 1.91 3.34
C LYS A 200 10.16 0.82 4.35
N GLU A 201 9.86 1.19 5.57
CA GLU A 201 9.62 0.25 6.65
C GLU A 201 8.89 0.90 7.81
N ASN A 202 7.79 0.30 8.26
CA ASN A 202 7.24 0.55 9.57
C ASN A 202 8.08 -0.24 10.60
N PHE A 203 8.97 0.45 11.30
CA PHE A 203 9.89 -0.17 12.23
C PHE A 203 9.19 -0.88 13.40
N LEU A 204 8.00 -0.44 13.77
CA LEU A 204 7.19 -1.03 14.84
C LEU A 204 6.63 -2.41 14.47
N CYS A 205 6.55 -2.73 13.16
CA CYS A 205 6.17 -4.07 12.69
C CYS A 205 7.21 -5.16 12.99
N ARG A 206 8.45 -4.80 13.37
CA ARG A 206 9.51 -5.79 13.62
C ARG A 206 9.17 -6.70 14.79
N PRO A 207 9.56 -8.00 14.71
CA PRO A 207 9.26 -8.99 15.75
C PRO A 207 9.73 -8.61 17.16
N VAL A 208 10.76 -7.76 17.28
CA VAL A 208 11.28 -7.29 18.57
C VAL A 208 10.23 -6.50 19.34
N PHE A 209 9.34 -5.78 18.66
CA PHE A 209 8.25 -5.02 19.28
C PHE A 209 7.01 -5.85 19.57
N LYS A 210 6.87 -7.02 18.94
CA LYS A 210 5.78 -7.97 19.21
C LYS A 210 6.02 -8.82 20.46
N ASN A 211 7.22 -8.76 21.09
CA ASN A 211 7.61 -9.52 22.29
C ASN A 211 8.10 -8.59 23.42
N ALA A 212 7.16 -8.05 24.20
CA ALA A 212 7.38 -7.07 25.27
C ALA A 212 8.49 -7.36 26.27
N ASN A 213 8.76 -8.64 26.53
CA ASN A 213 9.70 -9.05 27.57
C ASN A 213 11.18 -8.94 27.14
N ARG A 214 11.46 -8.41 25.96
CA ARG A 214 12.81 -8.36 25.37
C ARG A 214 13.22 -7.01 24.83
N LEU A 215 12.41 -5.93 24.97
CA LEU A 215 12.84 -4.60 24.56
C LEU A 215 14.04 -4.16 25.38
N THR A 216 15.14 -3.88 24.70
CA THR A 216 16.35 -3.35 25.28
C THR A 216 16.37 -1.82 25.22
N THR A 217 17.25 -1.20 26.00
CA THR A 217 17.48 0.26 25.89
C THR A 217 17.94 0.64 24.49
N ASP A 218 18.73 -0.22 23.84
CA ASP A 218 19.21 0.01 22.47
C ASP A 218 18.07 -0.01 21.45
N ASP A 219 17.03 -0.83 21.66
CA ASP A 219 15.84 -0.84 20.79
C ASP A 219 15.06 0.45 20.93
N ILE A 220 14.88 0.94 22.17
CA ILE A 220 14.22 2.22 22.44
C ILE A 220 15.01 3.38 21.81
N ASP A 221 16.34 3.35 21.93
CA ASP A 221 17.22 4.36 21.35
C ASP A 221 17.13 4.40 19.83
N ARG A 222 17.02 3.24 19.20
CA ARG A 222 16.81 3.13 17.74
C ARG A 222 15.45 3.70 17.32
N VAL A 223 14.36 3.31 17.99
CA VAL A 223 13.02 3.85 17.69
C VAL A 223 13.03 5.35 17.88
N PHE A 224 13.53 5.83 19.01
CA PHE A 224 13.59 7.26 19.27
C PHE A 224 14.31 8.02 18.16
N SER A 225 15.48 7.54 17.71
CA SER A 225 16.28 8.16 16.65
C SER A 225 15.62 8.10 15.26
N LEU A 226 14.65 7.20 15.05
CA LEU A 226 13.90 7.15 13.78
C LEU A 226 12.91 8.30 13.66
N TYR A 227 12.32 8.71 14.78
CA TYR A 227 11.29 9.75 14.79
C TYR A 227 11.85 11.12 15.19
N ASP A 228 12.77 11.24 16.15
CA ASP A 228 13.50 12.48 16.50
C ASP A 228 14.49 12.83 15.37
N ARG A 229 13.98 13.43 14.29
CA ARG A 229 14.76 13.72 13.07
C ARG A 229 15.62 14.97 13.18
N ASP A 230 15.21 15.92 13.99
CA ASP A 230 15.96 17.14 14.25
C ASP A 230 16.95 17.00 15.43
N ASN A 231 16.91 15.86 16.14
CA ASN A 231 17.75 15.51 17.28
C ASN A 231 17.62 16.53 18.43
N ASN A 232 16.41 17.04 18.65
CA ASN A 232 16.13 17.99 19.75
C ASN A 232 15.87 17.26 21.09
N GLY A 233 15.78 15.92 21.08
CA GLY A 233 15.55 15.09 22.24
C GLY A 233 14.07 14.87 22.56
N ASN A 234 13.17 15.25 21.67
CA ASN A 234 11.73 15.07 21.79
C ASN A 234 11.16 14.60 20.44
N ILE A 235 10.05 13.89 20.47
CA ILE A 235 9.24 13.57 19.30
C ILE A 235 8.02 14.49 19.36
N GLU A 236 7.90 15.41 18.41
CA GLU A 236 6.88 16.44 18.39
C GLU A 236 6.35 16.70 16.96
N ASP A 237 5.27 17.43 16.83
CA ASP A 237 4.68 17.85 15.56
C ASP A 237 4.54 16.71 14.52
N GLU A 238 5.17 16.82 13.34
CA GLU A 238 5.14 15.82 12.29
C GLU A 238 5.85 14.52 12.70
N GLU A 239 6.82 14.60 13.60
CA GLU A 239 7.52 13.43 14.13
C GLU A 239 6.58 12.57 14.99
N LEU A 240 5.78 13.22 15.84
CA LEU A 240 4.77 12.55 16.65
C LEU A 240 3.65 11.98 15.77
N CYS A 241 3.20 12.73 14.77
CA CYS A 241 2.21 12.23 13.82
C CYS A 241 2.74 11.02 13.03
N GLY A 242 4.01 11.04 12.62
CA GLY A 242 4.64 9.91 11.94
C GLY A 242 4.74 8.66 12.83
N PHE A 243 5.05 8.84 14.11
CA PHE A 243 5.06 7.75 15.08
C PHE A 243 3.65 7.18 15.30
N LEU A 244 2.65 8.04 15.43
CA LEU A 244 1.25 7.62 15.61
C LEU A 244 0.71 6.91 14.38
N LYS A 245 1.03 7.39 13.18
CA LYS A 245 0.68 6.70 11.94
C LYS A 245 1.20 5.26 11.93
N ASP A 246 2.48 5.07 12.28
CA ASP A 246 3.06 3.74 12.36
C ASP A 246 2.40 2.86 13.43
N LEU A 247 1.94 3.44 14.55
CA LEU A 247 1.16 2.72 15.55
C LEU A 247 -0.23 2.34 15.04
N MET A 248 -0.93 3.25 14.35
CA MET A 248 -2.25 3.00 13.78
C MET A 248 -2.21 1.83 12.79
N GLU A 249 -1.22 1.79 11.90
CA GLU A 249 -1.02 0.70 10.93
C GLU A 249 -0.84 -0.69 11.57
N LEU A 250 -0.49 -0.77 12.86
CA LEU A 250 -0.39 -2.05 13.57
C LEU A 250 -1.74 -2.58 14.04
N VAL A 251 -2.74 -1.72 14.17
CA VAL A 251 -4.03 -2.01 14.83
C VAL A 251 -5.20 -1.91 13.86
N GLU A 252 -5.12 -1.01 12.85
CA GLU A 252 -6.21 -0.68 11.96
C GLU A 252 -5.72 -0.53 10.53
N GLU A 253 -6.45 -1.12 9.58
CA GLU A 253 -6.17 -1.00 8.15
C GLU A 253 -6.77 0.27 7.54
N ASP A 254 -7.75 0.87 8.22
CA ASP A 254 -8.51 2.01 7.77
C ASP A 254 -8.55 3.07 8.88
N TYR A 255 -7.94 4.22 8.64
CA TYR A 255 -7.84 5.33 9.59
C TYR A 255 -7.69 6.65 8.83
N ASP A 256 -8.21 7.70 9.43
CA ASP A 256 -8.13 9.06 8.92
C ASP A 256 -7.33 9.99 9.85
N GLU A 257 -7.36 11.31 9.60
CA GLU A 257 -6.66 12.28 10.42
C GLU A 257 -7.33 12.49 11.77
N GLU A 258 -8.67 12.32 11.87
CA GLU A 258 -9.41 12.45 13.13
C GLU A 258 -9.02 11.33 14.09
N ASP A 259 -8.91 10.09 13.59
CA ASP A 259 -8.42 8.93 14.35
C ASP A 259 -6.98 9.16 14.86
N LEU A 260 -6.12 9.73 14.00
CA LEU A 260 -4.74 10.05 14.38
C LEU A 260 -4.69 11.11 15.49
N LEU A 261 -5.55 12.12 15.43
CA LEU A 261 -5.64 13.18 16.46
C LEU A 261 -6.19 12.63 17.78
N GLU A 262 -7.22 11.77 17.72
CA GLU A 262 -7.73 11.09 18.90
C GLU A 262 -6.66 10.20 19.55
N CYS A 263 -5.93 9.42 18.74
CA CYS A 263 -4.80 8.62 19.22
C CYS A 263 -3.73 9.48 19.88
N LYS A 264 -3.44 10.66 19.31
CA LYS A 264 -2.49 11.64 19.88
C LYS A 264 -2.93 12.12 21.26
N GLU A 265 -4.20 12.51 21.39
CA GLU A 265 -4.74 12.99 22.67
C GLU A 265 -4.65 11.90 23.75
N ILE A 266 -5.07 10.68 23.44
CA ILE A 266 -4.99 9.53 24.34
C ILE A 266 -3.55 9.23 24.76
N LEU A 267 -2.62 9.28 23.79
CA LEU A 267 -1.20 9.00 24.07
C LEU A 267 -0.59 10.07 24.99
N LEU A 268 -0.82 11.35 24.69
CA LEU A 268 -0.31 12.46 25.50
C LEU A 268 -0.93 12.44 26.91
N GLU A 269 -2.23 12.20 27.05
CA GLU A 269 -2.88 12.08 28.37
C GLU A 269 -2.22 10.99 29.25
N LYS A 270 -1.85 9.86 28.66
CA LYS A 270 -1.32 8.70 29.39
C LYS A 270 0.20 8.70 29.57
N CYS A 271 0.94 9.28 28.66
CA CYS A 271 2.38 9.09 28.55
C CYS A 271 3.20 10.37 28.67
N ASP A 272 2.64 11.54 28.37
CA ASP A 272 3.29 12.83 28.57
C ASP A 272 3.23 13.24 30.05
N LEU A 273 4.28 12.87 30.79
CA LEU A 273 4.35 13.06 32.25
C LEU A 273 4.63 14.50 32.65
N ASN A 274 5.31 15.26 31.78
CA ASN A 274 5.67 16.64 32.05
C ASN A 274 4.67 17.65 31.46
N HIS A 275 3.68 17.17 30.68
CA HIS A 275 2.63 17.93 30.03
C HIS A 275 3.14 19.03 29.12
N ASP A 276 4.20 18.74 28.35
CA ASP A 276 4.78 19.68 27.36
C ASP A 276 4.25 19.44 25.93
N GLY A 277 3.38 18.45 25.74
CA GLY A 277 2.78 18.10 24.43
C GLY A 277 3.73 17.34 23.49
N LYS A 278 4.81 16.80 24.01
CA LYS A 278 5.87 16.11 23.29
C LYS A 278 6.12 14.76 23.94
N ILE A 279 6.86 13.92 23.27
CA ILE A 279 7.26 12.62 23.80
C ILE A 279 8.79 12.54 23.84
N ASN A 280 9.36 12.54 25.03
CA ASN A 280 10.78 12.30 25.24
C ASN A 280 11.09 10.79 25.26
N LYS A 281 12.38 10.43 25.27
CA LYS A 281 12.81 9.02 25.25
C LYS A 281 12.24 8.16 26.39
N LYS A 282 12.07 8.72 27.60
CA LYS A 282 11.52 7.96 28.74
C LYS A 282 10.05 7.69 28.56
N GLU A 283 9.31 8.67 28.05
CA GLU A 283 7.89 8.58 27.76
C GLU A 283 7.64 7.62 26.60
N LEU A 284 8.49 7.65 25.53
CA LEU A 284 8.43 6.66 24.46
C LEU A 284 8.62 5.23 24.99
N ALA A 285 9.59 5.02 25.89
CA ALA A 285 9.78 3.71 26.51
C ALA A 285 8.51 3.21 27.22
N MET A 286 7.78 4.09 27.88
CA MET A 286 6.50 3.74 28.53
C MET A 286 5.43 3.36 27.50
N VAL A 287 5.32 4.09 26.39
CA VAL A 287 4.41 3.78 25.29
C VAL A 287 4.67 2.38 24.76
N LEU A 288 5.92 2.11 24.36
CA LEU A 288 6.30 0.83 23.77
C LEU A 288 6.11 -0.35 24.74
N MET A 289 6.37 -0.16 26.03
CA MET A 289 6.14 -1.19 27.05
C MET A 289 4.66 -1.42 27.32
N SER A 290 3.81 -0.40 27.22
CA SER A 290 2.37 -0.52 27.41
C SER A 290 1.69 -1.22 26.26
N TYR A 291 2.05 -0.88 25.04
CA TYR A 291 1.54 -1.51 23.81
C TYR A 291 1.78 -3.03 23.81
N ASN A 292 2.96 -3.43 24.20
CA ASN A 292 3.32 -4.84 24.27
C ASN A 292 2.52 -5.66 25.30
N ARG A 293 2.03 -5.06 26.37
CA ARG A 293 1.17 -5.75 27.36
C ARG A 293 -0.22 -6.05 26.83
N ILE A 294 -0.74 -5.20 25.94
CA ILE A 294 -2.05 -5.37 25.34
C ILE A 294 -2.03 -6.49 24.32
N SER A 295 -1.00 -6.54 23.45
CA SER A 295 -0.87 -7.59 22.44
C SER A 295 -0.60 -9.00 22.96
N THR A 296 -0.16 -9.16 24.23
CA THR A 296 0.03 -10.47 24.86
C THR A 296 -1.18 -10.95 25.64
N SER A 297 -2.20 -10.11 25.85
CA SER A 297 -3.43 -10.50 26.57
C SER A 297 -4.49 -11.15 25.67
N ASP A 298 -4.32 -11.10 24.35
CA ASP A 298 -5.28 -11.65 23.38
C ASP A 298 -4.93 -13.07 22.85
N GLU A 299 -3.81 -13.67 23.30
CA GLU A 299 -3.59 -15.10 23.07
C GLU A 299 -4.29 -15.93 24.15
N PRO A 300 -5.32 -16.74 23.82
CA PRO A 300 -5.91 -17.67 24.79
C PRO A 300 -4.88 -18.72 25.17
N ASP A 301 -4.64 -18.87 26.49
CA ASP A 301 -3.86 -19.94 27.09
C ASP A 301 -4.38 -21.32 26.64
N LEU A 302 -3.72 -21.91 25.63
CA LEU A 302 -3.99 -23.27 25.14
C LEU A 302 -3.16 -24.33 25.88
N ASN A 303 -2.88 -24.12 27.18
CA ASN A 303 -2.17 -25.11 27.98
C ASN A 303 -2.83 -25.29 29.35
N GLU A 304 -4.04 -25.83 29.38
CA GLU A 304 -4.51 -26.63 30.52
C GLU A 304 -5.44 -27.72 30.00
N GLU A 305 -4.87 -28.90 29.77
CA GLU A 305 -5.49 -30.21 30.08
C GLU A 305 -4.52 -31.33 29.64
N SER A 306 -3.67 -31.73 30.52
CA SER A 306 -3.11 -33.07 30.59
C SER A 306 -2.80 -33.39 32.04
N GLY A 307 -3.81 -33.88 32.72
CA GLY A 307 -3.71 -34.51 34.03
C GLY A 307 -4.60 -35.74 34.05
#